data_2cbc877e4910f08290a790388d4217ca
#
_entry.id   2cbc877e4910f08290a790388d4217ca
#
_cell.length_a   1.000
_cell.length_b   1.000
_cell.length_c   1.000
_cell.angle_alpha   90.00
_cell.angle_beta   90.00
_cell.angle_gamma   90.00
#
_symmetry.space_group_name_H-M   'P 1'
#
loop_
_entity.id
_entity.type
_entity.pdbx_description
1 polymer ?
#
loop_
_entity_poly.entity_id
_entity_poly.type
_entity_poly.pdbx_seq_one_letter_code
_entity_poly.pdbx_strand_id
1 'polypeptide(L)'
;MALTITSEPIRTIDGATSNANASRSQIPFILTTTDQAQPNFKINIIIRNADNTANLIATTFKYSPKDDGTLFLDVSQILTEYLEKNGLVSVEFKLRYFQSWTGFTSPSSDSVNSYFAIYAQKQIYSSGGANLYNHVLSTTGLNTALTKWIEPRIYSNFKRTIGILYPTSEGAILTIKYLDINKGVISTLSSAAIPSTTGVQNLDLQNYTTAIPLNCHWISAAFTTPSGKSLDTVYYKVTKDCSNPIFVEYLNSLGAYEQYIFDIKQEVQVASSTGIASSRAVNEDY
;
A
#
# COMPACT_ATOMS: atom_id res chain seq x y z
N MET A 1 -3.53 -35.99 -15.49
CA MET A 1 -3.51 -35.48 -14.10
C MET A 1 -3.72 -33.98 -14.10
N ALA A 2 -4.11 -33.38 -12.98
CA ALA A 2 -4.40 -31.97 -12.95
C ALA A 2 -3.13 -31.13 -12.78
N LEU A 3 -3.03 -30.00 -13.46
CA LEU A 3 -2.10 -28.94 -13.12
C LEU A 3 -2.44 -28.38 -11.75
N THR A 4 -1.48 -28.27 -10.85
CA THR A 4 -1.68 -27.84 -9.46
C THR A 4 -0.70 -26.74 -9.07
N ILE A 5 -1.15 -25.81 -8.22
CA ILE A 5 -0.26 -24.85 -7.53
C ILE A 5 0.31 -25.57 -6.30
N THR A 6 1.63 -25.66 -6.23
CA THR A 6 2.36 -26.30 -5.10
C THR A 6 3.01 -25.28 -4.17
N SER A 7 3.17 -24.04 -4.61
CA SER A 7 3.61 -22.93 -3.76
C SER A 7 2.93 -21.63 -4.17
N GLU A 8 2.52 -20.86 -3.19
CA GLU A 8 1.80 -19.60 -3.33
C GLU A 8 2.54 -18.45 -2.62
N PRO A 9 2.38 -17.19 -3.04
CA PRO A 9 3.00 -16.04 -2.39
C PRO A 9 2.23 -15.64 -1.12
N ILE A 10 2.01 -16.60 -0.25
CA ILE A 10 1.41 -16.42 1.07
C ILE A 10 2.48 -16.66 2.12
N ARG A 11 2.51 -15.82 3.14
CA ARG A 11 3.45 -15.94 4.25
C ARG A 11 2.71 -15.95 5.57
N THR A 12 3.15 -16.80 6.47
CA THR A 12 2.67 -16.83 7.87
C THR A 12 3.79 -16.29 8.75
N ILE A 13 3.50 -15.24 9.52
CA ILE A 13 4.41 -14.66 10.49
C ILE A 13 3.64 -14.56 11.81
N ASP A 14 4.21 -15.10 12.88
CA ASP A 14 3.62 -15.09 14.22
C ASP A 14 2.15 -15.58 14.28
N GLY A 15 1.82 -16.58 13.46
CA GLY A 15 0.48 -17.14 13.37
C GLY A 15 -0.52 -16.35 12.52
N ALA A 16 -0.14 -15.17 12.02
CA ALA A 16 -0.94 -14.40 11.07
C ALA A 16 -0.52 -14.70 9.63
N THR A 17 -1.48 -15.08 8.80
CA THR A 17 -1.25 -15.32 7.37
C THR A 17 -1.55 -14.05 6.59
N SER A 18 -0.64 -13.65 5.71
CA SER A 18 -0.84 -12.52 4.82
C SER A 18 -0.55 -12.91 3.37
N ASN A 19 -1.42 -12.43 2.49
CA ASN A 19 -1.36 -12.56 1.04
C ASN A 19 -0.95 -11.24 0.36
N ALA A 20 -0.47 -10.24 1.13
CA ALA A 20 -0.04 -8.95 0.61
C ALA A 20 1.42 -9.03 0.11
N ASN A 21 1.63 -8.63 -1.15
CA ASN A 21 2.91 -8.72 -1.85
C ASN A 21 3.29 -7.38 -2.46
N ALA A 22 4.57 -7.01 -2.36
CA ALA A 22 5.11 -5.84 -3.04
C ALA A 22 5.28 -6.14 -4.53
N SER A 23 4.61 -5.39 -5.41
CA SER A 23 4.60 -5.66 -6.86
C SER A 23 5.95 -5.40 -7.52
N ARG A 24 6.78 -4.51 -6.97
CA ARG A 24 8.16 -4.27 -7.43
C ARG A 24 9.19 -5.24 -6.80
N SER A 25 8.72 -6.36 -6.28
CA SER A 25 9.49 -7.50 -5.78
C SER A 25 8.87 -8.77 -6.34
N GLN A 26 9.52 -9.91 -6.18
CA GLN A 26 8.99 -11.17 -6.71
C GLN A 26 7.67 -11.56 -6.04
N ILE A 27 6.69 -11.95 -6.86
CA ILE A 27 5.41 -12.56 -6.45
C ILE A 27 5.36 -13.97 -7.08
N PRO A 28 6.04 -14.95 -6.44
CA PRO A 28 6.30 -16.24 -7.05
C PRO A 28 5.16 -17.24 -6.81
N PHE A 29 4.83 -17.98 -7.86
CA PHE A 29 4.03 -19.20 -7.79
C PHE A 29 4.85 -20.38 -8.31
N ILE A 30 4.63 -21.55 -7.77
CA ILE A 30 5.14 -22.80 -8.33
C ILE A 30 3.95 -23.66 -8.74
N LEU A 31 3.91 -24.01 -10.03
CA LEU A 31 2.91 -24.92 -10.57
C LEU A 31 3.61 -26.21 -11.00
N THR A 32 2.93 -27.34 -10.82
CA THR A 32 3.44 -28.66 -11.23
C THR A 32 2.43 -29.42 -12.05
N THR A 33 2.95 -30.19 -13.02
CA THR A 33 2.16 -31.08 -13.89
C THR A 33 2.96 -32.34 -14.21
N THR A 34 2.28 -33.39 -14.62
CA THR A 34 2.89 -34.63 -15.13
C THR A 34 2.71 -34.79 -16.64
N ASP A 35 2.09 -33.79 -17.30
CA ASP A 35 1.71 -33.88 -18.73
C ASP A 35 2.74 -33.13 -19.64
N GLN A 36 3.86 -32.69 -19.10
CA GLN A 36 4.90 -31.88 -19.79
C GLN A 36 5.47 -32.54 -21.05
N ALA A 37 5.43 -33.88 -21.15
CA ALA A 37 5.90 -34.63 -22.33
C ALA A 37 4.95 -34.56 -23.53
N GLN A 38 3.77 -33.95 -23.40
CA GLN A 38 2.81 -33.82 -24.47
C GLN A 38 3.32 -32.83 -25.57
N PRO A 39 3.05 -33.10 -26.86
CA PRO A 39 3.55 -32.25 -27.93
C PRO A 39 2.96 -30.83 -27.87
N ASN A 40 3.87 -29.83 -27.89
CA ASN A 40 3.55 -28.40 -27.76
C ASN A 40 2.85 -28.04 -26.44
N PHE A 41 3.22 -28.74 -25.37
CA PHE A 41 2.66 -28.50 -24.04
C PHE A 41 2.89 -27.06 -23.56
N LYS A 42 1.84 -26.44 -23.02
CA LYS A 42 1.87 -25.10 -22.42
C LYS A 42 1.02 -25.04 -21.16
N ILE A 43 1.50 -24.34 -20.17
CA ILE A 43 0.73 -23.85 -19.02
C ILE A 43 0.23 -22.45 -19.37
N ASN A 44 -1.07 -22.25 -19.27
CA ASN A 44 -1.74 -21.01 -19.59
C ASN A 44 -2.15 -20.34 -18.28
N ILE A 45 -1.86 -19.06 -18.15
CA ILE A 45 -2.09 -18.25 -16.94
C ILE A 45 -2.93 -17.03 -17.30
N ILE A 46 -3.94 -16.75 -16.50
CA ILE A 46 -4.76 -15.54 -16.56
C ILE A 46 -4.81 -14.93 -15.17
N ILE A 47 -4.57 -13.62 -15.07
CA ILE A 47 -4.73 -12.87 -13.82
C ILE A 47 -6.14 -12.29 -13.79
N ARG A 48 -6.89 -12.63 -12.75
CA ARG A 48 -8.29 -12.27 -12.57
C ARG A 48 -8.49 -11.41 -11.33
N ASN A 49 -9.63 -10.72 -11.29
CA ASN A 49 -10.09 -10.05 -10.07
C ASN A 49 -10.44 -11.09 -8.97
N ALA A 50 -10.53 -10.63 -7.72
CA ALA A 50 -10.72 -11.49 -6.55
C ALA A 50 -12.00 -12.34 -6.59
N ASP A 51 -13.07 -11.81 -7.16
CA ASP A 51 -14.37 -12.49 -7.28
C ASP A 51 -14.48 -13.42 -8.50
N ASN A 52 -13.42 -13.53 -9.29
CA ASN A 52 -13.35 -14.34 -10.51
C ASN A 52 -14.36 -13.96 -11.62
N THR A 53 -14.91 -12.76 -11.59
CA THR A 53 -15.90 -12.32 -12.59
C THR A 53 -15.26 -11.78 -13.87
N ALA A 54 -14.06 -11.18 -13.76
CA ALA A 54 -13.37 -10.55 -14.89
C ALA A 54 -11.86 -10.83 -14.90
N ASN A 55 -11.25 -10.77 -16.09
CA ASN A 55 -9.80 -10.75 -16.23
C ASN A 55 -9.28 -9.34 -15.96
N LEU A 56 -8.32 -9.19 -15.04
CA LEU A 56 -7.61 -7.93 -14.84
C LEU A 56 -6.75 -7.60 -16.06
N ILE A 57 -6.19 -8.65 -16.68
CA ILE A 57 -5.35 -8.54 -17.86
C ILE A 57 -5.99 -9.38 -18.96
N ALA A 58 -6.25 -8.77 -20.10
CA ALA A 58 -6.96 -9.40 -21.21
C ALA A 58 -6.15 -10.53 -21.90
N THR A 59 -4.84 -10.60 -21.68
CA THR A 59 -3.94 -11.53 -22.35
C THR A 59 -3.76 -12.80 -21.52
N THR A 60 -3.80 -13.95 -22.20
CA THR A 60 -3.40 -15.24 -21.64
C THR A 60 -1.90 -15.43 -21.82
N PHE A 61 -1.16 -15.63 -20.72
CA PHE A 61 0.25 -15.93 -20.76
C PHE A 61 0.47 -17.43 -20.91
N LYS A 62 1.39 -17.83 -21.82
CA LYS A 62 1.68 -19.23 -22.13
C LYS A 62 3.12 -19.54 -21.78
N TYR A 63 3.32 -20.51 -20.89
CA TYR A 63 4.63 -20.92 -20.41
C TYR A 63 4.89 -22.38 -20.70
N SER A 64 6.18 -22.70 -21.00
CA SER A 64 6.65 -24.07 -21.02
C SER A 64 7.22 -24.41 -19.63
N PRO A 65 6.80 -25.51 -18.98
CA PRO A 65 7.41 -25.96 -17.76
C PRO A 65 8.84 -26.51 -18.02
N LYS A 66 9.58 -26.76 -16.96
CA LYS A 66 10.82 -27.52 -17.01
C LYS A 66 10.55 -28.99 -17.32
N ASP A 67 11.60 -29.75 -17.58
CA ASP A 67 11.52 -31.19 -17.90
C ASP A 67 10.91 -32.01 -16.75
N ASP A 68 11.02 -31.53 -15.51
CA ASP A 68 10.41 -32.13 -14.32
C ASP A 68 8.92 -31.76 -14.13
N GLY A 69 8.33 -31.03 -15.08
CA GLY A 69 6.93 -30.57 -15.01
C GLY A 69 6.72 -29.37 -14.10
N THR A 70 7.78 -28.73 -13.61
CA THR A 70 7.69 -27.57 -12.71
C THR A 70 7.75 -26.27 -13.50
N LEU A 71 6.86 -25.34 -13.21
CA LEU A 71 6.89 -23.95 -13.66
C LEU A 71 7.06 -23.02 -12.44
N PHE A 72 8.14 -22.26 -12.43
CA PHE A 72 8.28 -21.08 -11.58
C PHE A 72 7.71 -19.87 -12.32
N LEU A 73 6.68 -19.27 -11.75
CA LEU A 73 5.97 -18.13 -12.32
C LEU A 73 6.12 -16.94 -11.38
N ASP A 74 6.72 -15.86 -11.86
CA ASP A 74 6.72 -14.56 -11.18
C ASP A 74 5.77 -13.61 -11.90
N VAL A 75 4.72 -13.17 -11.21
CA VAL A 75 3.71 -12.27 -11.79
C VAL A 75 3.94 -10.80 -11.41
N SER A 76 5.04 -10.49 -10.74
CA SER A 76 5.34 -9.16 -10.21
C SER A 76 5.39 -8.07 -11.28
N GLN A 77 6.09 -8.30 -12.39
CA GLN A 77 6.21 -7.33 -13.46
C GLN A 77 4.85 -7.03 -14.10
N ILE A 78 4.08 -8.07 -14.39
CA ILE A 78 2.77 -7.94 -15.03
C ILE A 78 1.81 -7.12 -14.15
N LEU A 79 1.83 -7.36 -12.84
CA LEU A 79 1.00 -6.63 -11.88
C LEU A 79 1.51 -5.19 -11.67
N THR A 80 2.83 -4.96 -11.69
CA THR A 80 3.38 -3.60 -11.63
C THR A 80 2.93 -2.77 -12.82
N GLU A 81 3.05 -3.28 -14.04
CA GLU A 81 2.59 -2.63 -15.27
C GLU A 81 1.07 -2.35 -15.24
N TYR A 82 0.29 -3.30 -14.70
CA TYR A 82 -1.14 -3.11 -14.54
C TYR A 82 -1.47 -1.97 -13.56
N LEU A 83 -0.80 -1.93 -12.41
CA LEU A 83 -0.99 -0.87 -11.39
C LEU A 83 -0.61 0.51 -11.96
N GLU A 84 0.55 0.61 -12.62
CA GLU A 84 1.03 1.85 -13.25
C GLU A 84 0.07 2.37 -14.32
N LYS A 85 -0.35 1.49 -15.24
CA LYS A 85 -1.26 1.85 -16.32
C LYS A 85 -2.61 2.36 -15.83
N ASN A 86 -3.11 1.83 -14.71
CA ASN A 86 -4.42 2.18 -14.17
C ASN A 86 -4.33 3.22 -13.03
N GLY A 87 -3.14 3.70 -12.67
CA GLY A 87 -2.94 4.65 -11.57
C GLY A 87 -3.37 4.09 -10.21
N LEU A 88 -3.24 2.77 -10.02
CA LEU A 88 -3.64 2.07 -8.80
C LEU A 88 -2.46 1.87 -7.87
N VAL A 89 -2.69 1.98 -6.57
CA VAL A 89 -1.68 1.68 -5.53
C VAL A 89 -1.73 0.22 -5.07
N SER A 90 -2.83 -0.46 -5.28
CA SER A 90 -2.98 -1.88 -4.97
C SER A 90 -4.09 -2.53 -5.79
N VAL A 91 -4.01 -3.85 -5.94
CA VAL A 91 -5.04 -4.67 -6.57
C VAL A 91 -5.12 -6.03 -5.90
N GLU A 92 -6.34 -6.52 -5.69
CA GLU A 92 -6.58 -7.90 -5.30
C GLU A 92 -6.78 -8.75 -6.54
N PHE A 93 -6.11 -9.91 -6.59
CA PHE A 93 -6.14 -10.77 -7.77
C PHE A 93 -6.20 -12.25 -7.40
N LYS A 94 -6.66 -13.05 -8.36
CA LYS A 94 -6.57 -14.52 -8.37
C LYS A 94 -5.82 -14.99 -9.60
N LEU A 95 -5.26 -16.18 -9.52
CA LEU A 95 -4.60 -16.84 -10.63
C LEU A 95 -5.54 -17.89 -11.20
N ARG A 96 -5.93 -17.74 -12.48
CA ARG A 96 -6.57 -18.80 -13.26
C ARG A 96 -5.51 -19.49 -14.09
N TYR A 97 -5.51 -20.82 -14.10
CA TYR A 97 -4.51 -21.61 -14.78
C TYR A 97 -5.14 -22.86 -15.42
N PHE A 98 -4.58 -23.27 -16.55
CA PHE A 98 -4.96 -24.48 -17.26
C PHE A 98 -3.81 -24.92 -18.16
N GLN A 99 -3.84 -26.17 -18.61
CA GLN A 99 -2.83 -26.73 -19.50
C GLN A 99 -3.40 -26.99 -20.89
N SER A 100 -2.55 -26.89 -21.90
CA SER A 100 -2.90 -27.16 -23.29
C SER A 100 -1.74 -27.80 -24.04
N TRP A 101 -2.06 -28.63 -25.01
CA TRP A 101 -1.13 -29.22 -25.98
C TRP A 101 -1.84 -29.44 -27.29
N THR A 102 -1.17 -30.01 -28.28
CA THR A 102 -1.76 -30.23 -29.61
C THR A 102 -3.05 -31.03 -29.50
N GLY A 103 -4.17 -30.41 -29.90
CA GLY A 103 -5.51 -31.02 -29.92
C GLY A 103 -6.21 -31.10 -28.55
N PHE A 104 -5.64 -30.52 -27.50
CA PHE A 104 -6.25 -30.58 -26.18
C PHE A 104 -6.09 -29.28 -25.37
N THR A 105 -7.13 -28.94 -24.63
CA THR A 105 -7.09 -27.88 -23.59
C THR A 105 -7.86 -28.39 -22.38
N SER A 106 -7.22 -28.39 -21.21
CA SER A 106 -7.88 -28.80 -19.98
C SER A 106 -8.89 -27.75 -19.51
N PRO A 107 -9.87 -28.13 -18.67
CA PRO A 107 -10.64 -27.17 -17.90
C PRO A 107 -9.71 -26.23 -17.11
N SER A 108 -10.11 -24.97 -16.96
CA SER A 108 -9.39 -24.02 -16.13
C SER A 108 -9.68 -24.22 -14.64
N SER A 109 -8.67 -23.99 -13.83
CA SER A 109 -8.79 -23.95 -12.36
C SER A 109 -8.41 -22.54 -11.89
N ASP A 110 -9.00 -22.12 -10.78
CA ASP A 110 -8.66 -20.86 -10.11
C ASP A 110 -7.89 -21.15 -8.82
N SER A 111 -6.98 -20.24 -8.42
CA SER A 111 -6.36 -20.32 -7.11
C SER A 111 -7.43 -20.24 -6.01
N VAL A 112 -7.26 -21.02 -4.95
CA VAL A 112 -8.18 -21.03 -3.80
C VAL A 112 -8.15 -19.67 -3.12
N ASN A 113 -6.94 -19.14 -2.90
CA ASN A 113 -6.73 -17.87 -2.25
C ASN A 113 -6.74 -16.71 -3.25
N SER A 114 -7.11 -15.52 -2.77
CA SER A 114 -6.82 -14.25 -3.42
C SER A 114 -5.55 -13.64 -2.83
N TYR A 115 -4.86 -12.83 -3.63
CA TYR A 115 -3.58 -12.20 -3.29
C TYR A 115 -3.66 -10.71 -3.54
N PHE A 116 -2.89 -9.93 -2.79
CA PHE A 116 -2.73 -8.49 -3.02
C PHE A 116 -1.39 -8.22 -3.67
N ALA A 117 -1.41 -7.44 -4.75
CA ALA A 117 -0.25 -6.75 -5.27
C ALA A 117 -0.35 -5.27 -4.86
N ILE A 118 0.68 -4.78 -4.18
CA ILE A 118 0.78 -3.40 -3.71
C ILE A 118 1.93 -2.76 -4.46
N TYR A 119 1.76 -1.55 -4.98
CA TYR A 119 2.81 -0.80 -5.67
C TYR A 119 3.88 -0.36 -4.67
N ALA A 120 4.66 -1.32 -4.21
CA ALA A 120 5.69 -1.19 -3.20
C ALA A 120 6.94 -1.98 -3.60
N GLN A 121 8.08 -1.60 -3.03
CA GLN A 121 9.34 -2.29 -3.23
C GLN A 121 9.88 -2.81 -1.90
N LYS A 122 10.30 -4.07 -1.87
CA LYS A 122 11.04 -4.62 -0.73
C LYS A 122 12.40 -3.94 -0.66
N GLN A 123 12.76 -3.37 0.49
CA GLN A 123 14.10 -2.83 0.69
C GLN A 123 15.12 -3.97 0.81
N ILE A 124 16.07 -4.02 -0.11
CA ILE A 124 17.05 -5.12 -0.26
C ILE A 124 18.11 -5.09 0.86
N TYR A 125 18.37 -3.93 1.48
CA TYR A 125 19.54 -3.71 2.35
C TYR A 125 19.24 -3.66 3.86
N SER A 126 18.01 -3.84 4.30
CA SER A 126 17.76 -3.96 5.73
C SER A 126 17.64 -5.43 6.10
N SER A 127 18.45 -5.90 7.04
CA SER A 127 18.29 -7.22 7.67
C SER A 127 16.93 -7.40 8.37
N GLY A 128 16.17 -6.31 8.51
CA GLY A 128 14.77 -6.24 8.87
C GLY A 128 13.93 -5.59 7.77
N GLY A 129 14.18 -5.93 6.49
CA GLY A 129 13.58 -5.28 5.31
C GLY A 129 12.13 -4.96 5.51
N ALA A 130 11.69 -3.79 5.02
CA ALA A 130 10.30 -3.35 5.09
C ALA A 130 9.39 -4.48 4.63
N ASN A 131 8.97 -5.26 5.60
CA ASN A 131 8.06 -6.36 5.39
C ASN A 131 6.68 -5.73 5.49
N LEU A 132 5.88 -5.80 4.41
CA LEU A 132 4.52 -5.30 4.44
C LEU A 132 3.70 -5.86 5.61
N TYR A 133 4.11 -7.00 6.17
CA TYR A 133 3.50 -7.58 7.38
C TYR A 133 3.64 -6.72 8.63
N ASN A 134 4.70 -5.94 8.73
CA ASN A 134 4.88 -5.00 9.85
C ASN A 134 3.95 -3.78 9.75
N HIS A 135 3.16 -3.69 8.69
CA HIS A 135 2.24 -2.60 8.42
C HIS A 135 0.77 -3.04 8.40
N VAL A 136 0.49 -4.32 8.66
CA VAL A 136 -0.87 -4.86 8.77
C VAL A 136 -1.38 -4.66 10.19
N LEU A 137 -2.67 -4.34 10.36
CA LEU A 137 -3.28 -4.30 11.69
C LEU A 137 -3.08 -5.65 12.39
N SER A 138 -2.56 -5.62 13.61
CA SER A 138 -2.22 -6.81 14.39
C SER A 138 -2.81 -6.77 15.78
N THR A 139 -2.93 -7.94 16.40
CA THR A 139 -3.40 -8.06 17.79
C THR A 139 -2.39 -7.52 18.81
N THR A 140 -1.12 -7.42 18.44
CA THR A 140 -0.07 -6.85 19.30
C THR A 140 -0.07 -5.32 19.31
N GLY A 141 -0.65 -4.67 18.27
CA GLY A 141 -0.67 -3.22 18.11
C GLY A 141 0.70 -2.58 17.85
N LEU A 142 1.74 -3.39 17.60
CA LEU A 142 3.12 -2.91 17.39
C LEU A 142 3.45 -2.62 15.91
N ASN A 143 2.58 -3.03 15.00
CA ASN A 143 2.75 -2.74 13.58
C ASN A 143 2.45 -1.27 13.29
N THR A 144 3.19 -0.69 12.35
CA THR A 144 3.10 0.73 12.02
C THR A 144 2.25 0.97 10.76
N ALA A 145 1.69 2.16 10.62
CA ALA A 145 1.09 2.59 9.35
C ALA A 145 2.13 2.56 8.20
N LEU A 146 1.66 2.54 6.95
CA LEU A 146 2.53 2.62 5.77
C LEU A 146 3.22 3.98 5.63
N THR A 147 2.70 5.00 6.28
CA THR A 147 3.30 6.33 6.34
C THR A 147 4.50 6.31 7.28
N LYS A 148 5.71 6.63 6.78
CA LYS A 148 6.99 6.48 7.48
C LYS A 148 7.47 7.71 8.25
N TRP A 149 6.69 8.71 8.41
CA TRP A 149 7.16 10.02 8.81
C TRP A 149 7.65 10.12 10.25
N ILE A 150 8.87 10.62 10.41
CA ILE A 150 9.56 10.67 11.72
C ILE A 150 9.06 11.83 12.58
N GLU A 151 8.70 12.97 11.97
CA GLU A 151 8.07 14.10 12.64
C GLU A 151 6.93 14.68 11.79
N PRO A 152 5.78 14.04 11.75
CA PRO A 152 4.68 14.56 10.94
C PRO A 152 4.18 15.87 11.55
N ARG A 153 4.32 16.95 10.80
CA ARG A 153 3.71 18.24 11.13
C ARG A 153 2.35 18.34 10.48
N ILE A 154 1.42 18.98 11.14
CA ILE A 154 0.11 19.28 10.58
C ILE A 154 -0.17 20.78 10.75
N TYR A 155 -0.65 21.40 9.70
CA TYR A 155 -1.11 22.79 9.73
C TYR A 155 -2.63 22.82 9.73
N SER A 156 -3.22 23.84 10.35
CA SER A 156 -4.68 23.92 10.52
C SER A 156 -5.49 23.85 9.23
N ASN A 157 -4.88 24.16 8.09
CA ASN A 157 -5.56 24.23 6.78
C ASN A 157 -5.11 23.15 5.79
N PHE A 158 -4.41 22.10 6.25
CA PHE A 158 -3.78 21.19 5.33
C PHE A 158 -4.24 19.75 5.41
N LYS A 159 -4.46 19.20 4.21
CA LYS A 159 -4.64 17.80 3.94
C LYS A 159 -3.45 16.99 4.45
N ARG A 160 -3.69 16.00 5.27
CA ARG A 160 -2.69 15.07 5.76
C ARG A 160 -3.16 13.65 5.52
N THR A 161 -2.40 12.92 4.70
CA THR A 161 -2.74 11.56 4.34
C THR A 161 -2.01 10.57 5.25
N ILE A 162 -2.72 9.57 5.74
CA ILE A 162 -2.15 8.41 6.42
C ILE A 162 -2.47 7.15 5.63
N GLY A 163 -1.43 6.41 5.22
CA GLY A 163 -1.57 5.14 4.51
C GLY A 163 -1.65 3.99 5.49
N ILE A 164 -2.68 3.15 5.33
CA ILE A 164 -2.85 1.91 6.09
C ILE A 164 -2.98 0.74 5.13
N LEU A 165 -2.45 -0.41 5.54
CA LEU A 165 -2.64 -1.67 4.82
C LEU A 165 -3.78 -2.45 5.48
N TYR A 166 -4.80 -2.73 4.68
CA TYR A 166 -6.02 -3.38 5.11
C TYR A 166 -6.12 -4.79 4.52
N PRO A 167 -5.87 -5.84 5.29
CA PRO A 167 -5.90 -7.20 4.76
C PRO A 167 -7.21 -7.93 4.97
N THR A 168 -8.19 -7.33 5.66
CA THR A 168 -9.40 -8.06 6.09
C THR A 168 -10.68 -7.35 5.70
N SER A 169 -11.77 -8.12 5.61
CA SER A 169 -13.13 -7.61 5.40
C SER A 169 -13.73 -6.88 6.62
N GLU A 170 -12.97 -6.73 7.71
CA GLU A 170 -13.43 -5.98 8.88
C GLU A 170 -13.24 -4.49 8.66
N GLY A 171 -14.24 -3.67 9.01
CA GLY A 171 -14.07 -2.22 9.08
C GLY A 171 -13.10 -1.81 10.17
N ALA A 172 -12.36 -0.71 10.01
CA ALA A 172 -11.56 -0.11 11.08
C ALA A 172 -12.26 1.12 11.65
N ILE A 173 -11.95 1.42 12.90
CA ILE A 173 -12.34 2.65 13.58
C ILE A 173 -11.09 3.51 13.71
N LEU A 174 -11.12 4.71 13.12
CA LEU A 174 -10.10 5.72 13.32
C LEU A 174 -10.50 6.55 14.54
N THR A 175 -9.66 6.56 15.56
CA THR A 175 -9.82 7.44 16.73
C THR A 175 -8.79 8.55 16.66
N ILE A 176 -9.26 9.81 16.63
CA ILE A 176 -8.42 11.00 16.65
C ILE A 176 -8.53 11.65 18.02
N LYS A 177 -7.40 12.03 18.60
CA LYS A 177 -7.34 12.80 19.84
C LYS A 177 -6.55 14.08 19.62
N TYR A 178 -7.06 15.19 20.13
CA TYR A 178 -6.34 16.44 20.29
C TYR A 178 -5.64 16.43 21.64
N LEU A 179 -4.36 16.73 21.63
CA LEU A 179 -3.49 16.63 22.80
C LEU A 179 -2.81 17.98 23.07
N ASP A 180 -2.58 18.28 24.33
CA ASP A 180 -1.80 19.44 24.79
C ASP A 180 -0.28 19.23 24.58
N ILE A 181 0.52 20.18 25.06
CA ILE A 181 1.99 20.14 24.98
C ILE A 181 2.60 18.93 25.69
N ASN A 182 1.96 18.43 26.74
CA ASN A 182 2.38 17.27 27.52
C ASN A 182 1.74 15.97 27.04
N LYS A 183 1.05 16.00 25.88
CA LYS A 183 0.25 14.90 25.33
C LYS A 183 -0.96 14.50 26.20
N GLY A 184 -1.41 15.39 27.09
CA GLY A 184 -2.68 15.24 27.79
C GLY A 184 -3.85 15.39 26.81
N VAL A 185 -4.89 14.58 26.97
CA VAL A 185 -6.06 14.58 26.07
C VAL A 185 -6.92 15.81 26.31
N ILE A 186 -7.06 16.67 25.31
CA ILE A 186 -8.00 17.81 25.31
C ILE A 186 -9.40 17.34 24.89
N SER A 187 -9.45 16.59 23.77
CA SER A 187 -10.71 16.04 23.28
C SER A 187 -10.45 14.80 22.41
N THR A 188 -11.46 13.97 22.28
CA THR A 188 -11.41 12.74 21.46
C THR A 188 -12.50 12.81 20.40
N LEU A 189 -12.13 12.55 19.16
CA LEU A 189 -13.04 12.37 18.03
C LEU A 189 -12.99 10.90 17.62
N SER A 190 -14.12 10.24 17.58
CA SER A 190 -14.24 8.91 16.99
C SER A 190 -14.83 9.07 15.60
N SER A 191 -14.17 8.51 14.60
CA SER A 191 -14.74 8.46 13.26
C SER A 191 -15.79 7.36 13.17
N ALA A 192 -16.67 7.47 12.18
CA ALA A 192 -17.42 6.32 11.70
C ALA A 192 -16.46 5.22 11.22
N ALA A 193 -16.94 3.97 11.20
CA ALA A 193 -16.15 2.86 10.67
C ALA A 193 -15.64 3.19 9.26
N ILE A 194 -14.34 3.02 9.05
CA ILE A 194 -13.72 3.13 7.73
C ILE A 194 -14.17 1.89 6.95
N PRO A 195 -14.79 2.05 5.77
CA PRO A 195 -15.25 0.91 4.98
C PRO A 195 -14.08 -0.05 4.68
N SER A 196 -14.36 -1.34 4.75
CA SER A 196 -13.42 -2.39 4.41
C SER A 196 -13.18 -2.43 2.89
N THR A 197 -12.26 -1.62 2.40
CA THR A 197 -11.68 -1.85 1.08
C THR A 197 -10.35 -2.55 1.28
N THR A 198 -10.22 -3.73 0.75
CA THR A 198 -9.01 -4.53 0.82
C THR A 198 -7.86 -3.83 0.09
N GLY A 199 -6.67 -3.81 0.69
CA GLY A 199 -5.47 -3.22 0.09
C GLY A 199 -4.95 -1.97 0.83
N VAL A 200 -4.26 -1.09 0.10
CA VAL A 200 -3.76 0.17 0.63
C VAL A 200 -4.85 1.22 0.63
N GLN A 201 -5.11 1.79 1.79
CA GLN A 201 -6.00 2.93 1.94
C GLN A 201 -5.19 4.16 2.34
N ASN A 202 -5.36 5.23 1.60
CA ASN A 202 -4.80 6.53 1.91
C ASN A 202 -5.92 7.41 2.46
N LEU A 203 -5.91 7.61 3.77
CA LEU A 203 -6.96 8.34 4.48
C LEU A 203 -6.52 9.78 4.68
N ASP A 204 -7.33 10.72 4.20
CA ASP A 204 -7.13 12.13 4.48
C ASP A 204 -7.67 12.46 5.87
N LEU A 205 -6.77 12.77 6.80
CA LEU A 205 -7.14 13.10 8.17
C LEU A 205 -8.01 14.35 8.27
N GLN A 206 -7.95 15.26 7.31
CA GLN A 206 -8.80 16.46 7.30
C GLN A 206 -10.29 16.10 7.25
N ASN A 207 -10.65 14.99 6.59
CA ASN A 207 -12.04 14.52 6.53
C ASN A 207 -12.58 14.05 7.89
N TYR A 208 -11.68 13.79 8.85
CA TYR A 208 -12.01 13.25 10.18
C TYR A 208 -11.68 14.22 11.31
N THR A 209 -11.11 15.38 11.00
CA THR A 209 -10.78 16.41 11.98
C THR A 209 -11.78 17.55 11.91
N THR A 210 -12.15 18.09 13.06
CA THR A 210 -12.85 19.37 13.19
C THR A 210 -11.83 20.50 13.39
N ALA A 211 -12.28 21.72 13.64
CA ALA A 211 -11.40 22.84 13.96
C ALA A 211 -10.45 22.46 15.11
N ILE A 212 -9.14 22.62 14.88
CA ILE A 212 -8.10 22.27 15.85
C ILE A 212 -8.18 23.26 17.02
N PRO A 213 -8.29 22.80 18.29
CA PRO A 213 -8.33 23.67 19.45
C PRO A 213 -7.06 24.53 19.57
N LEU A 214 -7.17 25.76 20.07
CA LEU A 214 -6.05 26.70 20.17
C LEU A 214 -4.89 26.20 21.04
N ASN A 215 -5.19 25.40 22.07
CA ASN A 215 -4.20 24.78 22.97
C ASN A 215 -3.75 23.38 22.52
N CYS A 216 -4.14 22.95 21.34
CA CYS A 216 -3.71 21.68 20.77
C CYS A 216 -2.28 21.80 20.23
N HIS A 217 -1.39 20.93 20.69
CA HIS A 217 0.00 20.81 20.25
C HIS A 217 0.27 19.54 19.47
N TRP A 218 -0.55 18.50 19.72
CA TRP A 218 -0.42 17.21 19.04
C TRP A 218 -1.78 16.66 18.63
N ILE A 219 -1.81 15.95 17.53
CA ILE A 219 -2.93 15.13 17.10
C ILE A 219 -2.45 13.70 17.07
N SER A 220 -3.18 12.77 17.69
CA SER A 220 -2.92 11.35 17.55
C SER A 220 -4.00 10.67 16.70
N ALA A 221 -3.58 9.74 15.84
CA ALA A 221 -4.45 8.89 15.04
C ALA A 221 -4.18 7.42 15.39
N ALA A 222 -5.20 6.73 15.85
CA ALA A 222 -5.16 5.32 16.21
C ALA A 222 -6.21 4.54 15.41
N PHE A 223 -5.82 3.37 14.90
CA PHE A 223 -6.69 2.46 14.14
C PHE A 223 -6.95 1.21 14.95
N THR A 224 -8.22 0.84 15.07
CA THR A 224 -8.64 -0.40 15.73
C THR A 224 -9.72 -1.08 14.91
N THR A 225 -9.75 -2.43 14.92
CA THR A 225 -10.84 -3.22 14.34
C THR A 225 -11.78 -3.72 15.44
N PRO A 226 -13.02 -4.12 15.10
CA PRO A 226 -13.92 -4.78 16.05
C PRO A 226 -13.31 -6.05 16.68
N SER A 227 -12.44 -6.77 15.97
CA SER A 227 -11.71 -7.93 16.50
C SER A 227 -10.52 -7.58 17.39
N GLY A 228 -10.25 -6.29 17.65
CA GLY A 228 -9.17 -5.83 18.52
C GLY A 228 -7.79 -5.74 17.87
N LYS A 229 -7.70 -5.86 16.54
CA LYS A 229 -6.45 -5.59 15.82
C LYS A 229 -6.22 -4.08 15.76
N SER A 230 -4.97 -3.65 15.85
CA SER A 230 -4.60 -2.23 15.80
C SER A 230 -3.25 -2.01 15.13
N LEU A 231 -2.95 -0.74 14.86
CA LEU A 231 -1.62 -0.26 14.51
C LEU A 231 -1.08 0.58 15.67
N ASP A 232 0.24 0.79 15.67
CA ASP A 232 0.85 1.79 16.53
C ASP A 232 0.25 3.18 16.25
N THR A 233 0.09 3.96 17.32
CA THR A 233 -0.54 5.28 17.22
C THR A 233 0.40 6.27 16.54
N VAL A 234 -0.09 6.93 15.50
CA VAL A 234 0.65 7.98 14.80
C VAL A 234 0.39 9.32 15.45
N TYR A 235 1.46 10.10 15.68
CA TYR A 235 1.39 11.44 16.27
C TYR A 235 1.80 12.50 15.27
N TYR A 236 1.01 13.58 15.21
CA TYR A 236 1.28 14.75 14.38
C TYR A 236 1.46 15.99 15.27
N LYS A 237 2.57 16.71 15.09
CA LYS A 237 2.80 17.98 15.76
C LYS A 237 2.02 19.08 15.06
N VAL A 238 1.20 19.81 15.81
CA VAL A 238 0.46 20.96 15.28
C VAL A 238 1.40 22.16 15.19
N THR A 239 1.58 22.67 13.98
CA THR A 239 2.41 23.84 13.70
C THR A 239 1.52 25.03 13.35
N LYS A 240 1.70 26.17 14.01
CA LYS A 240 0.82 27.34 13.89
C LYS A 240 1.37 28.43 12.96
N ASP A 241 2.68 28.42 12.67
CA ASP A 241 3.39 29.62 12.24
C ASP A 241 4.06 29.55 10.87
N CYS A 242 3.52 28.83 9.88
CA CYS A 242 4.01 28.95 8.53
C CYS A 242 2.98 29.67 7.64
N SER A 243 3.38 30.84 7.12
CA SER A 243 2.48 31.67 6.32
C SER A 243 2.20 31.12 4.92
N ASN A 244 3.16 30.36 4.32
CA ASN A 244 3.03 29.78 2.98
C ASN A 244 3.84 28.49 2.83
N PRO A 245 3.44 27.38 3.49
CA PRO A 245 4.14 26.11 3.32
C PRO A 245 3.88 25.53 1.93
N ILE A 246 4.92 24.92 1.34
CA ILE A 246 4.78 24.14 0.09
C ILE A 246 4.62 22.69 0.46
N PHE A 247 3.60 22.04 -0.12
CA PHE A 247 3.32 20.63 0.08
C PHE A 247 3.72 19.85 -1.16
N VAL A 248 4.49 18.80 -0.95
CA VAL A 248 4.79 17.81 -1.97
C VAL A 248 4.20 16.49 -1.55
N GLU A 249 3.29 15.97 -2.34
CA GLU A 249 2.74 14.63 -2.15
C GLU A 249 3.48 13.65 -3.06
N TYR A 250 3.90 12.51 -2.50
CA TYR A 250 4.60 11.48 -3.25
C TYR A 250 4.20 10.09 -2.77
N LEU A 251 4.33 9.11 -3.66
CA LEU A 251 4.12 7.71 -3.33
C LEU A 251 5.40 7.14 -2.71
N ASN A 252 5.32 6.67 -1.48
CA ASN A 252 6.47 6.09 -0.78
C ASN A 252 6.78 4.65 -1.23
N SER A 253 7.89 4.10 -0.76
CA SER A 253 8.33 2.75 -1.11
C SER A 253 7.41 1.62 -0.59
N LEU A 254 6.43 1.93 0.25
CA LEU A 254 5.44 1.00 0.79
C LEU A 254 4.08 1.08 0.07
N GLY A 255 3.96 1.94 -0.95
CA GLY A 255 2.74 2.10 -1.73
C GLY A 255 1.69 3.03 -1.08
N ALA A 256 2.09 3.84 -0.11
CA ALA A 256 1.22 4.85 0.48
C ALA A 256 1.63 6.26 0.04
N TYR A 257 0.65 7.16 -0.03
CA TYR A 257 0.94 8.56 -0.25
C TYR A 257 1.49 9.19 1.04
N GLU A 258 2.60 9.89 0.92
CA GLU A 258 3.19 10.72 1.95
C GLU A 258 3.26 12.16 1.50
N GLN A 259 3.24 13.07 2.46
CA GLN A 259 3.35 14.51 2.20
C GLN A 259 4.57 15.07 2.93
N TYR A 260 5.40 15.75 2.17
CA TYR A 260 6.50 16.53 2.70
C TYR A 260 6.13 18.01 2.74
N ILE A 261 6.46 18.69 3.83
CA ILE A 261 6.13 20.09 4.04
C ILE A 261 7.44 20.87 4.05
N PHE A 262 7.57 21.79 3.10
CA PHE A 262 8.66 22.75 3.06
C PHE A 262 8.21 24.05 3.69
N ASP A 263 8.85 24.45 4.77
CA ASP A 263 8.73 25.77 5.37
C ASP A 263 9.67 26.71 4.60
N ILE A 264 9.19 27.32 3.52
CA ILE A 264 10.01 28.24 2.73
C ILE A 264 9.68 29.67 3.15
N LYS A 265 10.70 30.40 3.59
CA LYS A 265 10.66 31.84 3.63
C LYS A 265 10.78 32.37 2.18
N GLN A 266 9.69 32.79 1.59
CA GLN A 266 9.75 33.51 0.30
C GLN A 266 10.15 34.97 0.54
N GLU A 267 11.31 35.36 0.09
CA GLU A 267 11.68 36.74 -0.04
C GLU A 267 11.41 37.22 -1.48
N VAL A 268 10.36 37.99 -1.66
CA VAL A 268 10.07 38.62 -2.98
C VAL A 268 10.82 39.94 -3.05
N GLN A 269 11.94 39.96 -3.74
CA GLN A 269 12.61 41.21 -4.08
C GLN A 269 12.00 41.82 -5.35
N VAL A 270 11.28 42.89 -5.20
CA VAL A 270 10.80 43.68 -6.34
C VAL A 270 11.85 44.72 -6.70
N ALA A 271 12.60 44.50 -7.77
CA ALA A 271 13.50 45.51 -8.31
C ALA A 271 12.70 46.55 -9.09
N SER A 272 12.67 47.79 -8.60
CA SER A 272 11.78 48.84 -9.05
C SER A 272 12.28 49.69 -10.25
N SER A 273 13.33 49.29 -10.98
CA SER A 273 13.86 50.16 -12.02
C SER A 273 13.85 49.65 -13.46
N THR A 274 13.53 48.40 -13.76
CA THR A 274 13.58 47.89 -15.15
C THR A 274 12.61 46.77 -15.48
N GLY A 275 11.53 46.58 -14.74
CA GLY A 275 10.45 45.67 -15.14
C GLY A 275 10.80 44.15 -15.13
N ILE A 276 11.90 43.73 -14.52
CA ILE A 276 12.27 42.33 -14.37
C ILE A 276 12.10 41.97 -12.91
N ALA A 277 11.06 41.19 -12.61
CA ALA A 277 10.91 40.56 -11.30
C ALA A 277 11.72 39.25 -11.30
N SER A 278 12.72 39.14 -10.41
CA SER A 278 13.37 37.88 -10.12
C SER A 278 12.95 37.40 -8.73
N SER A 279 12.35 36.22 -8.64
CA SER A 279 12.14 35.55 -7.38
C SER A 279 13.35 34.67 -7.06
N ARG A 280 13.95 34.83 -5.91
CA ARG A 280 15.02 33.97 -5.40
C ARG A 280 14.52 33.29 -4.15
N ALA A 281 14.42 31.96 -4.18
CA ALA A 281 14.24 31.19 -2.97
C ALA A 281 15.59 31.11 -2.22
N VAL A 282 15.62 31.57 -1.00
CA VAL A 282 16.80 31.44 -0.14
C VAL A 282 16.49 30.31 0.83
N ASN A 283 17.21 29.20 0.72
CA ASN A 283 17.26 28.20 1.77
C ASN A 283 18.17 28.75 2.88
N GLU A 284 17.61 29.03 4.03
CA GLU A 284 18.42 29.16 5.25
C GLU A 284 18.50 27.77 5.87
N ASP A 285 19.66 27.11 5.73
CA ASP A 285 20.01 25.91 6.48
C ASP A 285 20.17 26.28 7.97
N TYR A 286 19.42 25.57 8.80
CA TYR A 286 19.67 25.50 10.23
C TYR A 286 20.09 24.09 10.61
#